data_2f8cd1b8a86bd69988b46452f8fea6b0
#
_entry.id   2f8cd1b8a86bd69988b46452f8fea6b0
#
_cell.length_a   1.000
_cell.length_b   1.000
_cell.length_c   1.000
_cell.angle_alpha   90.00
_cell.angle_beta   90.00
_cell.angle_gamma   90.00
#
_symmetry.space_group_name_H-M   'P 1'
#
loop_
_entity.id
_entity.type
_entity.pdbx_description
1 polymer ?
#
loop_
_entity_poly.entity_id
_entity_poly.type
_entity_poly.pdbx_seq_one_letter_code
_entity_poly.pdbx_strand_id
1 'polypeptide(L)'
;MIKRILTPIPLALAVFFALSVAPPMGAQADDDDDVVEHEEARRALELGLVRPLEQIIVEARKHVEGDLIEVELEREGDHYIYELEFIQPSGQIIELQLDAKTMAIVEGDDD
;
A
#
# COMPACT_ATOMS: atom_id res chain seq x y z
N MET A 1 -4.96 -16.79 12.80
CA MET A 1 -4.08 -16.44 12.58
C MET A 1 -3.87 -15.52 11.54
N ILE A 2 -3.25 -14.62 11.67
CA ILE A 2 -3.01 -13.75 10.81
C ILE A 2 -2.04 -14.04 9.88
N LYS A 3 -2.15 -13.93 8.80
CA LYS A 3 -1.29 -14.24 7.99
C LYS A 3 -0.79 -13.09 7.38
N ARG A 4 0.12 -12.42 7.62
CA ARG A 4 0.57 -11.38 7.06
C ARG A 4 1.28 -11.69 5.89
N ILE A 5 1.41 -11.01 4.92
CA ILE A 5 2.12 -11.24 3.86
C ILE A 5 3.43 -10.83 4.00
N LEU A 6 4.32 -11.56 4.13
CA LEU A 6 5.56 -11.22 4.30
C LEU A 6 6.25 -11.45 3.10
N THR A 7 6.31 -10.73 2.17
CA THR A 7 6.96 -11.02 1.01
C THR A 7 8.15 -10.22 0.96
N PRO A 8 9.24 -10.69 1.00
CA PRO A 8 10.46 -9.99 1.00
C PRO A 8 10.62 -9.41 -0.35
N ILE A 9 10.66 -8.25 -0.51
CA ILE A 9 10.82 -7.66 -1.75
C ILE A 9 12.25 -7.50 -2.04
N PRO A 10 12.73 -8.00 -3.08
CA PRO A 10 14.11 -7.96 -3.39
C PRO A 10 14.56 -6.59 -3.64
N LEU A 11 15.52 -6.19 -3.01
CA LEU A 11 15.96 -4.97 -3.13
C LEU A 11 16.58 -4.78 -4.39
N ALA A 12 17.15 -5.67 -4.89
CA ALA A 12 17.83 -5.56 -6.05
C ALA A 12 17.04 -4.90 -7.07
N LEU A 13 15.90 -5.08 -7.12
CA LEU A 13 15.13 -4.53 -8.00
C LEU A 13 15.22 -3.16 -8.08
N ALA A 14 15.37 -2.61 -7.14
CA ALA A 14 15.35 -1.28 -7.09
C ALA A 14 16.33 -0.73 -7.91
N VAL A 15 17.32 -1.25 -7.97
CA VAL A 15 18.31 -0.76 -8.60
C VAL A 15 18.11 -0.45 -9.93
N PHE A 16 17.69 -1.18 -10.60
CA PHE A 16 17.56 -0.98 -11.79
C PHE A 16 16.92 0.04 -12.32
N PHE A 17 16.23 0.38 -11.85
CA PHE A 17 15.49 1.27 -12.28
C PHE A 17 16.08 2.48 -12.49
N ALA A 18 16.93 2.67 -11.88
CA ALA A 18 17.45 3.87 -11.91
C ALA A 18 17.66 4.31 -13.25
N LEU A 19 18.01 3.65 -14.00
CA LEU A 19 18.29 4.03 -15.16
C LEU A 19 17.36 4.39 -16.03
N SER A 20 16.51 4.11 -15.88
CA SER A 20 15.58 4.34 -16.63
C SER A 20 15.39 5.60 -16.98
N VAL A 21 15.66 6.12 -17.52
CA VAL A 21 15.46 7.28 -17.79
C VAL A 21 14.33 7.62 -18.24
N ALA A 22 13.77 7.87 -18.13
CA ALA A 22 12.69 8.27 -18.40
C ALA A 22 12.06 8.73 -19.40
N PRO A 23 11.32 8.62 -19.58
CA PRO A 23 10.66 8.92 -20.50
C PRO A 23 9.71 9.75 -20.30
N PRO A 24 9.45 10.17 -20.56
CA PRO A 24 8.66 10.99 -20.42
C PRO A 24 7.40 10.87 -20.41
N MET A 25 7.03 11.24 -20.60
CA MET A 25 5.94 11.30 -20.56
C MET A 25 5.03 10.65 -20.52
N GLY A 26 4.71 10.84 -20.45
CA GLY A 26 3.78 10.39 -20.35
C GLY A 26 3.22 9.32 -20.17
N ALA A 27 3.28 9.03 -20.12
CA ALA A 27 2.85 8.05 -19.95
C ALA A 27 2.15 7.62 -19.13
N GLN A 28 1.98 7.80 -18.78
CA GLN A 28 1.43 7.42 -18.05
C GLN A 28 0.90 6.53 -17.65
N ALA A 29 0.92 6.23 -17.45
CA ALA A 29 0.60 5.43 -16.91
C ALA A 29 -0.48 4.93 -16.61
N ASP A 30 -0.97 5.11 -16.46
CA ASP A 30 -2.06 4.75 -16.14
C ASP A 30 -2.32 3.50 -16.00
N ASP A 31 -1.92 2.99 -15.95
CA ASP A 31 -2.14 1.82 -15.87
C ASP A 31 -2.46 1.29 -14.69
N ASP A 32 -2.37 1.65 -13.75
CA ASP A 32 -2.71 1.12 -12.65
C ASP A 32 -4.03 1.32 -12.40
N ASP A 33 -4.89 0.66 -12.83
CA ASP A 33 -6.17 0.78 -12.47
C ASP A 33 -6.43 0.58 -11.08
N ASP A 34 -5.69 -0.11 -10.35
CA ASP A 34 -5.92 -0.35 -8.95
C ASP A 34 -5.57 0.81 -8.08
N VAL A 35 -4.64 1.57 -8.42
CA VAL A 35 -4.20 2.64 -7.57
C VAL A 35 -5.13 3.82 -7.71
N VAL A 36 -5.59 4.35 -6.60
CA VAL A 36 -6.55 5.40 -6.59
C VAL A 36 -5.87 6.76 -6.69
N GLU A 37 -6.34 7.62 -7.54
CA GLU A 37 -5.76 8.92 -7.68
C GLU A 37 -6.16 9.89 -6.63
N HIS A 38 -5.47 10.94 -6.45
CA HIS A 38 -5.70 11.91 -5.42
C HIS A 38 -7.12 12.41 -5.33
N GLU A 39 -7.70 12.80 -6.39
CA GLU A 39 -9.01 13.24 -6.31
C GLU A 39 -9.98 12.22 -5.90
N GLU A 40 -9.86 11.02 -6.32
CA GLU A 40 -10.76 9.97 -5.90
C GLU A 40 -10.51 9.69 -4.44
N ALA A 41 -9.28 9.70 -4.00
CA ALA A 41 -8.97 9.43 -2.62
C ALA A 41 -9.60 10.48 -1.73
N ARG A 42 -9.53 11.73 -2.11
CA ARG A 42 -10.07 12.76 -1.32
C ARG A 42 -11.57 12.62 -1.23
N ARG A 43 -12.22 12.32 -2.31
CA ARG A 43 -13.61 12.15 -2.29
C ARG A 43 -14.01 10.97 -1.44
N ALA A 44 -13.29 9.88 -1.53
CA ALA A 44 -13.60 8.71 -0.75
C ALA A 44 -13.49 9.04 0.73
N LEU A 45 -12.52 9.86 1.08
CA LEU A 45 -12.34 10.22 2.45
C LEU A 45 -13.52 11.09 2.90
N GLU A 46 -13.94 12.03 2.11
CA GLU A 46 -15.03 12.88 2.47
C GLU A 46 -16.32 12.10 2.61
N LEU A 47 -16.50 11.08 1.84
CA LEU A 47 -17.69 10.29 1.89
C LEU A 47 -17.64 9.21 2.97
N GLY A 48 -16.56 9.13 3.66
CA GLY A 48 -16.44 8.11 4.69
C GLY A 48 -16.18 6.71 4.20
N LEU A 49 -15.77 6.59 2.96
CA LEU A 49 -15.48 5.29 2.44
C LEU A 49 -14.10 4.82 2.83
N VAL A 50 -13.23 5.75 3.20
CA VAL A 50 -11.92 5.36 3.68
C VAL A 50 -11.63 6.16 4.92
N ARG A 51 -10.81 5.64 5.80
CA ARG A 51 -10.44 6.34 6.99
C ARG A 51 -9.21 7.16 6.75
N PRO A 52 -8.98 8.18 7.54
CA PRO A 52 -7.82 9.01 7.36
C PRO A 52 -6.55 8.20 7.49
N LEU A 53 -5.58 8.51 6.70
CA LEU A 53 -4.35 7.76 6.68
C LEU A 53 -3.70 7.67 8.04
N GLU A 54 -3.76 8.70 8.85
CA GLU A 54 -3.16 8.61 10.14
C GLU A 54 -3.75 7.53 10.96
N GLN A 55 -5.03 7.26 10.84
CA GLN A 55 -5.62 6.20 11.62
C GLN A 55 -5.18 4.87 11.09
N ILE A 56 -5.02 4.77 9.79
CA ILE A 56 -4.59 3.53 9.19
C ILE A 56 -3.17 3.21 9.64
N ILE A 57 -2.32 4.21 9.73
CA ILE A 57 -0.96 3.97 10.13
C ILE A 57 -0.89 3.52 11.58
N VAL A 58 -1.70 4.13 12.43
CA VAL A 58 -1.69 3.74 13.82
C VAL A 58 -2.14 2.30 13.93
N GLU A 59 -3.14 1.92 13.16
CA GLU A 59 -3.62 0.58 13.26
C GLU A 59 -2.57 -0.39 12.72
N ALA A 60 -1.91 -0.05 11.63
CA ALA A 60 -0.91 -0.90 11.05
C ALA A 60 0.24 -1.15 11.99
N ARG A 61 0.63 -0.14 12.75
CA ARG A 61 1.75 -0.29 13.64
C ARG A 61 1.46 -1.23 14.80
N LYS A 62 0.23 -1.62 14.97
CA LYS A 62 -0.07 -2.58 16.00
C LYS A 62 0.28 -3.98 15.50
N HIS A 63 0.46 -4.13 14.22
CA HIS A 63 0.72 -5.43 13.66
C HIS A 63 2.12 -5.60 13.10
N VAL A 64 2.77 -4.51 12.76
CA VAL A 64 4.08 -4.61 12.13
C VAL A 64 5.00 -3.58 12.70
N GLU A 65 6.24 -3.95 12.94
CA GLU A 65 7.19 -3.02 13.43
C GLU A 65 8.01 -2.53 12.31
N GLY A 66 8.66 -1.42 12.40
CA GLY A 66 9.52 -0.94 11.36
C GLY A 66 9.11 0.43 10.89
N ASP A 67 9.81 0.92 9.91
CA ASP A 67 9.53 2.23 9.38
C ASP A 67 8.66 2.12 8.15
N LEU A 68 7.69 2.99 8.05
CA LEU A 68 6.80 2.95 6.91
C LEU A 68 7.52 3.57 5.73
N ILE A 69 7.57 2.88 4.64
CA ILE A 69 8.26 3.38 3.47
C ILE A 69 7.37 3.58 2.27
N GLU A 70 6.18 3.04 2.27
CA GLU A 70 5.32 3.25 1.14
C GLU A 70 3.88 3.02 1.49
N VAL A 71 2.97 3.78 0.91
CA VAL A 71 1.57 3.61 1.14
C VAL A 71 0.85 3.79 -0.18
N GLU A 72 -0.09 2.93 -0.46
CA GLU A 72 -0.90 3.08 -1.64
C GLU A 72 -2.34 2.81 -1.29
N LEU A 73 -3.26 3.49 -1.91
CA LEU A 73 -4.66 3.23 -1.72
C LEU A 73 -5.15 2.58 -3.01
N GLU A 74 -5.76 1.44 -2.90
CA GLU A 74 -6.22 0.73 -4.07
C GLU A 74 -7.70 0.48 -4.00
N ARG A 75 -8.35 0.30 -5.11
CA ARG A 75 -9.74 0.01 -5.09
C ARG A 75 -9.94 -1.40 -5.59
N GLU A 76 -10.67 -2.20 -4.87
CA GLU A 76 -10.95 -3.51 -5.28
C GLU A 76 -12.42 -3.71 -5.24
N GLY A 77 -13.10 -3.72 -6.34
CA GLY A 77 -14.52 -3.87 -6.36
C GLY A 77 -15.12 -2.63 -5.79
N ASP A 78 -15.87 -2.75 -4.74
CA ASP A 78 -16.43 -1.60 -4.14
C ASP A 78 -15.79 -1.33 -2.83
N HIS A 79 -14.62 -1.85 -2.55
CA HIS A 79 -13.93 -1.57 -1.34
C HIS A 79 -12.66 -0.85 -1.63
N TYR A 80 -12.09 -0.21 -0.66
CA TYR A 80 -10.79 0.43 -0.82
C TYR A 80 -9.87 -0.28 0.16
N ILE A 81 -8.63 -0.45 -0.26
CA ILE A 81 -7.64 -1.13 0.55
C ILE A 81 -6.39 -0.29 0.63
N TYR A 82 -5.80 -0.17 1.80
CA TYR A 82 -4.55 0.53 1.93
C TYR A 82 -3.46 -0.54 1.95
N GLU A 83 -2.42 -0.30 1.16
CA GLU A 83 -1.33 -1.22 1.16
C GLU A 83 -0.16 -0.48 1.73
N LEU A 84 0.46 -0.97 2.75
CA LEU A 84 1.58 -0.30 3.37
C LEU A 84 2.80 -1.18 3.37
N GLU A 85 3.95 -0.60 3.18
CA GLU A 85 5.17 -1.36 3.26
C GLU A 85 6.01 -0.81 4.36
N PHE A 86 6.59 -1.68 5.18
CA PHE A 86 7.43 -1.28 6.28
C PHE A 86 8.77 -1.98 6.16
N ILE A 87 9.81 -1.28 6.54
CA ILE A 87 11.11 -1.92 6.50
C ILE A 87 11.49 -2.17 7.93
N GLN A 88 11.82 -3.35 8.28
CA GLN A 88 12.14 -3.70 9.63
C GLN A 88 13.61 -3.50 9.95
N PRO A 89 13.97 -3.49 11.21
CA PRO A 89 15.36 -3.28 11.55
C PRO A 89 16.28 -4.28 10.86
N SER A 90 15.77 -5.43 10.56
CA SER A 90 16.58 -6.42 9.91
C SER A 90 16.78 -6.11 8.45
N GLY A 91 16.08 -5.13 7.94
CA GLY A 91 16.15 -4.84 6.53
C GLY A 91 15.08 -5.52 5.72
N GLN A 92 14.26 -6.33 6.37
CA GLN A 92 13.25 -7.05 5.64
C GLN A 92 12.05 -6.15 5.40
N ILE A 93 11.46 -6.23 4.26
CA ILE A 93 10.30 -5.41 3.95
C ILE A 93 9.04 -6.23 4.10
N ILE A 94 8.10 -5.71 4.83
CA ILE A 94 6.84 -6.38 5.03
C ILE A 94 5.71 -5.56 4.47
N GLU A 95 4.82 -6.20 3.77
CA GLU A 95 3.72 -5.53 3.20
C GLU A 95 2.46 -5.87 3.97
N LEU A 96 1.65 -4.92 4.30
CA LEU A 96 0.45 -5.15 5.05
C LEU A 96 -0.69 -4.49 4.31
N GLN A 97 -1.82 -5.15 4.21
CA GLN A 97 -2.96 -4.57 3.56
C GLN A 97 -4.10 -4.47 4.56
N LEU A 98 -4.73 -3.33 4.60
CA LEU A 98 -5.84 -3.12 5.52
C LEU A 98 -7.03 -2.60 4.75
N ASP A 99 -8.19 -3.01 5.17
CA ASP A 99 -9.41 -2.51 4.57
C ASP A 99 -9.46 -1.04 4.97
N ALA A 100 -9.62 -0.16 4.03
CA ALA A 100 -9.53 1.25 4.30
C ALA A 100 -10.69 1.78 5.13
N LYS A 101 -11.77 1.06 5.22
CA LYS A 101 -12.88 1.52 5.99
C LYS A 101 -12.93 0.89 7.35
N THR A 102 -12.73 -0.38 7.46
CA THR A 102 -12.82 -1.05 8.75
C THR A 102 -11.49 -1.18 9.42
N MET A 103 -10.42 -1.05 8.66
CA MET A 103 -9.06 -1.20 9.14
C MET A 103 -8.74 -2.65 9.49
N ALA A 104 -9.52 -3.57 9.00
CA ALA A 104 -9.24 -4.98 9.25
C ALA A 104 -8.13 -5.42 8.31
N ILE A 105 -7.33 -6.31 8.74
CA ILE A 105 -6.26 -6.82 7.92
C ILE A 105 -6.82 -7.68 6.83
N VAL A 106 -6.42 -7.42 5.62
CA VAL A 106 -6.92 -8.17 4.51
C VAL A 106 -5.95 -9.29 4.28
N GLU A 107 -6.42 -10.49 4.33
CA GLU A 107 -5.55 -11.56 4.21
C GLU A 107 -5.37 -11.91 2.85
N GLY A 108 -4.63 -11.94 2.24
CA GLY A 108 -4.44 -12.19 0.98
C GLY A 108 -4.72 -13.40 0.58
N ASP A 109 -4.44 -13.79 -0.19
CA ASP A 109 -4.78 -14.94 -0.45
C ASP A 109 -3.89 -15.78 -0.25
N ASP A 110 -3.18 -15.75 -0.11
CA ASP A 110 -2.27 -16.56 0.18
C ASP A 110 -2.54 -17.65 0.52
N ASP A 111 -2.89 -17.93 0.60
CA ASP A 111 -3.12 -18.91 1.03
C ASP A 111 -3.26 -19.42 0.80
#